data_38299885c755b7cc7551b4f0fba57e18
#
_entry.id   38299885c755b7cc7551b4f0fba57e18
#
_cell.length_a   1.000
_cell.length_b   1.000
_cell.length_c   1.000
_cell.angle_alpha   90.00
_cell.angle_beta   90.00
_cell.angle_gamma   90.00
#
_symmetry.space_group_name_H-M   'P 1'
#
loop_
_entity.id
_entity.type
_entity.pdbx_description
1 polymer ?
#
loop_
_entity_poly.entity_id
_entity_poly.type
_entity_poly.pdbx_seq_one_letter_code
_entity_poly.pdbx_strand_id
1 'polypeptide(L)'
;TETMGYPQTSGILTTAYEEDSGYVYVYFIDNYTPGKLRVLRDKAGQTKADYVTKEFGMDTPYVLFTPSGDEAQYAICTPVVDSYGVMYFKNDTARMMAFGPSVELEIVQQPTKTQYTAGEAFDPTGMKVELVYASGLRRDVTKYVTWSTAPLTEKDASFAISFPYVKYH
;
A
#
# COMPACT_ATOMS: atom_id res chain seq x y z
N THR A 1 -16.35 -24.33 -2.78
CA THR A 1 -14.87 -24.29 -2.96
C THR A 1 -14.59 -23.55 -4.22
N GLU A 2 -13.93 -22.40 -4.11
CA GLU A 2 -13.51 -21.64 -5.28
C GLU A 2 -12.40 -22.42 -6.02
N THR A 3 -12.52 -22.58 -7.32
CA THR A 3 -11.50 -23.23 -8.11
C THR A 3 -10.34 -22.26 -8.31
N MET A 4 -9.18 -22.61 -7.76
CA MET A 4 -7.94 -21.90 -8.05
C MET A 4 -7.35 -22.44 -9.36
N GLY A 5 -6.85 -21.57 -10.21
CA GLY A 5 -6.02 -21.96 -11.34
C GLY A 5 -4.71 -22.59 -10.88
N TYR A 6 -3.96 -23.16 -11.80
CA TYR A 6 -2.65 -23.74 -11.51
C TYR A 6 -1.69 -22.63 -11.05
N PRO A 7 -1.05 -22.74 -9.88
CA PRO A 7 -0.08 -21.76 -9.46
C PRO A 7 1.18 -21.88 -10.33
N GLN A 8 1.46 -20.85 -11.11
CA GLN A 8 2.68 -20.72 -11.91
C GLN A 8 3.58 -19.60 -11.42
N THR A 9 3.20 -19.00 -10.30
CA THR A 9 3.94 -17.90 -9.68
C THR A 9 4.55 -18.34 -8.38
N SER A 10 5.70 -17.77 -8.03
CA SER A 10 6.23 -17.89 -6.67
C SER A 10 5.43 -17.00 -5.73
N GLY A 11 5.19 -17.48 -4.51
CA GLY A 11 4.66 -16.64 -3.44
C GLY A 11 5.75 -15.77 -2.84
N ILE A 12 5.35 -14.65 -2.27
CA ILE A 12 6.19 -13.85 -1.36
C ILE A 12 5.69 -14.03 0.06
N LEU A 13 6.63 -14.17 0.98
CA LEU A 13 6.34 -14.31 2.40
C LEU A 13 6.79 -13.05 3.13
N THR A 14 5.97 -12.55 4.04
CA THR A 14 6.34 -11.47 4.95
C THR A 14 6.23 -11.90 6.40
N THR A 15 7.26 -11.56 7.16
CA THR A 15 7.34 -11.76 8.62
C THR A 15 7.11 -10.45 9.38
N ALA A 16 6.73 -9.39 8.70
CA ALA A 16 6.62 -8.04 9.29
C ALA A 16 5.65 -7.96 10.48
N TYR A 17 4.73 -8.89 10.59
CA TYR A 17 3.72 -8.94 11.65
C TYR A 17 3.90 -10.12 12.62
N GLU A 18 4.98 -10.89 12.47
CA GLU A 18 5.19 -12.13 13.24
C GLU A 18 5.35 -11.86 14.74
N GLU A 19 6.08 -10.81 15.11
CA GLU A 19 6.30 -10.43 16.51
C GLU A 19 5.00 -10.09 17.23
N ASP A 20 4.09 -9.37 16.57
CA ASP A 20 2.86 -8.90 17.18
C ASP A 20 1.73 -9.94 17.13
N SER A 21 1.63 -10.68 16.03
CA SER A 21 0.49 -11.58 15.76
C SER A 21 0.84 -13.07 15.87
N GLY A 22 2.11 -13.41 15.81
CA GLY A 22 2.59 -14.79 15.65
C GLY A 22 2.33 -15.37 14.25
N TYR A 23 1.86 -14.56 13.28
CA TYR A 23 1.57 -15.01 11.93
C TYR A 23 2.55 -14.48 10.91
N VAL A 24 2.89 -15.32 9.93
CA VAL A 24 3.48 -14.94 8.66
C VAL A 24 2.40 -14.92 7.58
N TYR A 25 2.57 -14.08 6.58
CA TYR A 25 1.62 -13.93 5.48
C TYR A 25 2.29 -14.32 4.16
N VAL A 26 1.57 -15.10 3.37
CA VAL A 26 2.02 -15.56 2.04
C VAL A 26 1.10 -14.97 1.00
N TYR A 27 1.66 -14.20 0.08
CA TYR A 27 0.96 -13.57 -1.03
C TYR A 27 1.34 -14.24 -2.33
N PHE A 28 0.38 -14.53 -3.17
CA PHE A 28 0.60 -15.14 -4.48
C PHE A 28 -0.53 -14.76 -5.44
N ILE A 29 -0.28 -14.97 -6.73
CA ILE A 29 -1.28 -14.74 -7.76
C ILE A 29 -1.63 -16.10 -8.38
N ASP A 30 -2.92 -16.37 -8.55
CA ASP A 30 -3.34 -17.56 -9.26
C ASP A 30 -3.30 -17.34 -10.78
N ASN A 31 -2.94 -18.40 -11.49
CA ASN A 31 -2.99 -18.42 -12.95
C ASN A 31 -4.41 -18.76 -13.41
N TYR A 32 -5.25 -17.74 -13.46
CA TYR A 32 -6.64 -17.84 -13.88
C TYR A 32 -7.06 -16.55 -14.62
N THR A 33 -8.27 -16.51 -15.14
CA THR A 33 -8.86 -15.29 -15.71
C THR A 33 -10.10 -14.90 -14.89
N PRO A 34 -10.03 -13.83 -14.12
CA PRO A 34 -8.88 -12.99 -13.80
C PRO A 34 -7.90 -13.66 -12.81
N GLY A 35 -6.60 -13.39 -13.00
CA GLY A 35 -5.57 -13.77 -12.03
C GLY A 35 -5.74 -12.94 -10.76
N LYS A 36 -6.06 -13.58 -9.64
CA LYS A 36 -6.37 -12.91 -8.37
C LYS A 36 -5.15 -12.85 -7.47
N LEU A 37 -4.95 -11.72 -6.83
CA LEU A 37 -3.99 -11.60 -5.74
C LEU A 37 -4.58 -12.23 -4.49
N ARG A 38 -3.88 -13.23 -3.94
CA ARG A 38 -4.33 -14.02 -2.80
C ARG A 38 -3.39 -13.87 -1.62
N VAL A 39 -3.93 -14.07 -0.43
CA VAL A 39 -3.20 -14.06 0.82
C VAL A 39 -3.61 -15.22 1.73
N LEU A 40 -2.61 -15.88 2.28
CA LEU A 40 -2.76 -16.86 3.35
C LEU A 40 -1.97 -16.39 4.56
N ARG A 41 -2.33 -16.82 5.75
CA ARG A 41 -1.52 -16.66 6.94
C ARG A 41 -1.22 -18.02 7.57
N ASP A 42 -0.06 -18.12 8.18
CA ASP A 42 0.38 -19.31 8.86
C ASP A 42 1.19 -18.95 10.11
N LYS A 43 1.25 -19.87 11.06
CA LYS A 43 2.06 -19.72 12.27
C LYS A 43 2.61 -21.05 12.72
N ALA A 44 3.63 -21.02 13.55
CA ALA A 44 4.23 -22.21 14.12
C ALA A 44 3.18 -23.09 14.82
N GLY A 45 3.24 -24.39 14.54
CA GLY A 45 2.34 -25.39 15.12
C GLY A 45 1.00 -25.58 14.42
N GLN A 46 0.68 -24.82 13.37
CA GLN A 46 -0.48 -25.08 12.52
C GLN A 46 -0.18 -26.20 11.52
N THR A 47 -1.21 -26.99 11.22
CA THR A 47 -1.15 -28.05 10.19
C THR A 47 -1.73 -27.61 8.85
N LYS A 48 -2.36 -26.44 8.82
CA LYS A 48 -2.97 -25.82 7.62
C LYS A 48 -2.80 -24.32 7.72
N ALA A 49 -2.50 -23.68 6.59
CA ALA A 49 -2.59 -22.24 6.48
C ALA A 49 -4.02 -21.77 6.75
N ASP A 50 -4.16 -20.64 7.37
CA ASP A 50 -5.43 -20.03 7.74
C ASP A 50 -5.87 -18.99 6.70
N TYR A 51 -7.16 -18.73 6.63
CA TYR A 51 -7.71 -17.73 5.73
C TYR A 51 -7.69 -16.36 6.38
N VAL A 52 -7.33 -15.37 5.60
CA VAL A 52 -7.46 -13.97 5.98
C VAL A 52 -8.70 -13.42 5.28
N THR A 53 -9.64 -12.88 6.04
CA THR A 53 -10.90 -12.37 5.50
C THR A 53 -11.22 -10.99 6.03
N LYS A 54 -11.90 -10.93 7.16
CA LYS A 54 -12.45 -9.68 7.71
C LYS A 54 -11.40 -8.68 8.17
N GLU A 55 -10.25 -9.13 8.61
CA GLU A 55 -9.14 -8.28 9.07
C GLU A 55 -8.62 -7.35 7.98
N PHE A 56 -8.80 -7.76 6.70
CA PHE A 56 -8.41 -6.98 5.53
C PHE A 56 -9.60 -6.44 4.72
N GLY A 57 -10.81 -6.52 5.26
CA GLY A 57 -12.02 -6.07 4.58
C GLY A 57 -12.39 -6.90 3.36
N MET A 58 -11.96 -8.18 3.32
CA MET A 58 -12.22 -9.07 2.18
C MET A 58 -13.54 -9.80 2.35
N ASP A 59 -14.35 -9.81 1.31
CA ASP A 59 -15.59 -10.56 1.24
C ASP A 59 -15.39 -12.05 0.94
N THR A 60 -14.29 -12.35 0.24
CA THR A 60 -13.96 -13.71 -0.19
C THR A 60 -12.70 -14.21 0.51
N PRO A 61 -12.71 -15.42 1.09
CA PRO A 61 -11.53 -16.00 1.75
C PRO A 61 -10.32 -15.97 0.83
N TYR A 62 -9.17 -15.57 1.36
CA TYR A 62 -7.85 -15.50 0.70
C TYR A 62 -7.77 -14.72 -0.62
N VAL A 63 -8.78 -14.01 -1.02
CA VAL A 63 -8.72 -13.12 -2.19
C VAL A 63 -8.56 -11.67 -1.71
N LEU A 64 -7.38 -11.13 -1.92
CA LEU A 64 -7.05 -9.76 -1.53
C LEU A 64 -7.47 -8.75 -2.60
N PHE A 65 -7.31 -9.13 -3.87
CA PHE A 65 -7.69 -8.29 -5.00
C PHE A 65 -8.06 -9.12 -6.22
N THR A 66 -9.11 -8.71 -6.92
CA THR A 66 -9.55 -9.30 -8.18
C THR A 66 -9.52 -8.23 -9.27
N PRO A 67 -8.65 -8.34 -10.28
CA PRO A 67 -8.69 -7.45 -11.44
C PRO A 67 -10.03 -7.53 -12.16
N SER A 68 -10.51 -6.40 -12.68
CA SER A 68 -11.82 -6.29 -13.34
C SER A 68 -11.74 -5.56 -14.69
N GLY A 69 -12.81 -5.62 -15.47
CA GLY A 69 -12.86 -4.98 -16.77
C GLY A 69 -11.74 -5.46 -17.70
N ASP A 70 -11.08 -4.54 -18.38
CA ASP A 70 -9.96 -4.83 -19.29
C ASP A 70 -8.74 -5.43 -18.59
N GLU A 71 -8.65 -5.29 -17.27
CA GLU A 71 -7.56 -5.84 -16.45
C GLU A 71 -7.81 -7.27 -15.98
N ALA A 72 -8.97 -7.84 -16.29
CA ALA A 72 -9.34 -9.20 -15.92
C ALA A 72 -8.66 -10.24 -16.83
N GLN A 73 -7.35 -10.37 -16.77
CA GLN A 73 -6.54 -11.26 -17.61
C GLN A 73 -5.73 -12.26 -16.77
N TYR A 74 -5.11 -13.21 -17.45
CA TYR A 74 -4.19 -14.17 -16.85
C TYR A 74 -3.00 -13.47 -16.21
N ALA A 75 -2.52 -14.01 -15.09
CA ALA A 75 -1.31 -13.53 -14.42
C ALA A 75 -0.39 -14.71 -14.11
N ILE A 76 0.86 -14.61 -14.56
CA ILE A 76 1.92 -15.59 -14.36
C ILE A 76 3.16 -15.00 -13.72
N CYS A 77 3.06 -13.76 -13.21
CA CYS A 77 4.19 -13.09 -12.58
C CYS A 77 4.16 -13.27 -11.06
N THR A 78 5.34 -13.34 -10.47
CA THR A 78 5.50 -13.21 -9.01
C THR A 78 5.27 -11.77 -8.62
N PRO A 79 4.43 -11.48 -7.61
CA PRO A 79 4.32 -10.14 -7.07
C PRO A 79 5.65 -9.72 -6.41
N VAL A 80 5.90 -8.43 -6.33
CA VAL A 80 7.00 -7.84 -5.56
C VAL A 80 6.42 -6.80 -4.61
N VAL A 81 7.06 -6.59 -3.48
CA VAL A 81 6.62 -5.62 -2.48
C VAL A 81 7.73 -4.60 -2.23
N ASP A 82 7.37 -3.34 -2.14
CA ASP A 82 8.30 -2.29 -1.77
C ASP A 82 8.38 -2.09 -0.24
N SER A 83 9.25 -1.17 0.17
CA SER A 83 9.44 -0.85 1.60
C SER A 83 8.24 -0.17 2.25
N TYR A 84 7.24 0.24 1.50
CA TYR A 84 6.00 0.84 1.99
C TYR A 84 4.84 -0.15 2.05
N GLY A 85 5.07 -1.42 1.68
CA GLY A 85 4.06 -2.46 1.67
C GLY A 85 3.17 -2.46 0.43
N VAL A 86 3.55 -1.75 -0.61
CA VAL A 86 2.85 -1.81 -1.90
C VAL A 86 3.30 -3.02 -2.67
N MET A 87 2.36 -3.85 -3.07
CA MET A 87 2.59 -4.98 -3.95
C MET A 87 2.40 -4.58 -5.41
N TYR A 88 3.38 -4.90 -6.22
CA TYR A 88 3.34 -4.69 -7.67
C TYR A 88 3.26 -6.03 -8.36
N PHE A 89 2.38 -6.13 -9.32
CA PHE A 89 2.26 -7.30 -10.18
C PHE A 89 1.73 -6.91 -11.56
N LYS A 90 1.91 -7.76 -12.53
CA LYS A 90 1.37 -7.57 -13.86
C LYS A 90 0.63 -8.82 -14.32
N ASN A 91 -0.20 -8.64 -15.31
CA ASN A 91 -0.86 -9.70 -16.02
C ASN A 91 -0.71 -9.52 -17.55
N ASP A 92 -1.42 -10.26 -18.35
CA ASP A 92 -1.32 -10.25 -19.81
C ASP A 92 -1.83 -8.97 -20.48
N THR A 93 -2.38 -8.01 -19.71
CA THR A 93 -2.72 -6.68 -20.22
C THR A 93 -1.50 -5.80 -20.53
N ALA A 94 -0.29 -6.24 -20.18
CA ALA A 94 0.94 -5.46 -20.20
C ALA A 94 0.92 -4.22 -19.27
N ARG A 95 -0.07 -4.09 -18.39
CA ARG A 95 -0.15 -3.03 -17.37
C ARG A 95 0.47 -3.53 -16.06
N MET A 96 1.16 -2.63 -15.37
CA MET A 96 1.58 -2.87 -14.00
C MET A 96 0.45 -2.45 -13.06
N MET A 97 0.05 -3.37 -12.21
CA MET A 97 -0.90 -3.10 -11.13
C MET A 97 -0.15 -2.92 -9.82
N ALA A 98 -0.64 -2.03 -8.98
CA ALA A 98 -0.13 -1.85 -7.64
C ALA A 98 -1.27 -1.93 -6.64
N PHE A 99 -1.08 -2.70 -5.60
CA PHE A 99 -2.01 -2.87 -4.50
C PHE A 99 -1.31 -2.50 -3.20
N GLY A 100 -1.80 -1.47 -2.54
CA GLY A 100 -1.17 -0.95 -1.33
C GLY A 100 -2.13 -0.88 -0.15
N PRO A 101 -1.60 -0.83 1.07
CA PRO A 101 -2.40 -0.63 2.26
C PRO A 101 -3.04 0.77 2.24
N SER A 102 -4.17 0.90 2.90
CA SER A 102 -4.71 2.24 3.19
C SER A 102 -3.76 2.96 4.15
N VAL A 103 -3.36 4.16 3.77
CA VAL A 103 -2.46 5.01 4.56
C VAL A 103 -3.02 6.42 4.64
N GLU A 104 -2.74 7.08 5.75
CA GLU A 104 -2.97 8.50 5.94
C GLU A 104 -1.63 9.24 6.01
N LEU A 105 -1.61 10.47 5.54
CA LEU A 105 -0.45 11.35 5.66
C LEU A 105 -0.69 12.30 6.83
N GLU A 106 0.16 12.23 7.84
CA GLU A 106 0.03 13.04 9.05
C GLU A 106 1.25 13.96 9.22
N ILE A 107 1.00 15.24 9.50
CA ILE A 107 2.04 16.17 9.91
C ILE A 107 2.19 16.04 11.43
N VAL A 108 3.21 15.31 11.87
CA VAL A 108 3.46 15.05 13.28
C VAL A 108 4.25 16.17 13.96
N GLN A 109 4.90 17.01 13.17
CA GLN A 109 5.55 18.24 13.64
C GLN A 109 5.37 19.33 12.59
N GLN A 110 4.85 20.46 13.03
CA GLN A 110 4.69 21.64 12.17
C GLN A 110 6.05 22.24 11.80
N PRO A 111 6.16 22.91 10.64
CA PRO A 111 7.35 23.66 10.30
C PRO A 111 7.60 24.78 11.34
N THR A 112 8.87 25.16 11.49
CA THR A 112 9.27 26.22 12.40
C THR A 112 8.63 27.56 12.05
N LYS A 113 8.52 27.85 10.74
CA LYS A 113 7.86 29.04 10.23
C LYS A 113 6.40 28.72 9.89
N THR A 114 5.46 29.36 10.59
CA THR A 114 4.02 29.17 10.42
C THR A 114 3.29 30.43 9.98
N GLN A 115 3.98 31.57 9.89
CA GLN A 115 3.43 32.83 9.41
C GLN A 115 4.21 33.34 8.21
N TYR A 116 3.50 33.74 7.20
CA TYR A 116 4.06 34.17 5.91
C TYR A 116 3.41 35.49 5.47
N THR A 117 4.16 36.27 4.72
CA THR A 117 3.65 37.42 3.97
C THR A 117 3.47 37.05 2.50
N ALA A 118 2.58 37.77 1.82
CA ALA A 118 2.38 37.55 0.39
C ALA A 118 3.71 37.69 -0.38
N GLY A 119 3.98 36.75 -1.28
CA GLY A 119 5.21 36.68 -2.06
C GLY A 119 6.30 35.78 -1.47
N GLU A 120 6.17 35.33 -0.23
CA GLU A 120 7.10 34.33 0.34
C GLU A 120 6.79 32.92 -0.14
N ALA A 121 7.82 32.09 -0.23
CA ALA A 121 7.67 30.66 -0.49
C ALA A 121 7.50 29.89 0.86
N PHE A 122 6.80 28.76 0.79
CA PHE A 122 6.68 27.86 1.94
C PHE A 122 8.06 27.33 2.36
N ASP A 123 8.33 27.37 3.66
CA ASP A 123 9.56 26.85 4.28
C ASP A 123 9.21 25.61 5.13
N PRO A 124 9.59 24.39 4.70
CA PRO A 124 9.30 23.16 5.44
C PRO A 124 10.24 22.91 6.61
N THR A 125 11.19 23.79 6.89
CA THR A 125 12.21 23.59 7.93
C THR A 125 11.56 23.22 9.27
N GLY A 126 11.98 22.09 9.84
CA GLY A 126 11.45 21.57 11.09
C GLY A 126 10.17 20.73 10.96
N MET A 127 9.54 20.70 9.80
CA MET A 127 8.36 19.84 9.55
C MET A 127 8.75 18.37 9.62
N LYS A 128 7.85 17.56 10.21
CA LYS A 128 7.92 16.09 10.12
C LYS A 128 6.59 15.53 9.66
N VAL A 129 6.67 14.58 8.74
CA VAL A 129 5.50 13.95 8.12
C VAL A 129 5.65 12.44 8.16
N GLU A 130 4.60 11.76 8.58
CA GLU A 130 4.56 10.30 8.64
C GLU A 130 3.41 9.75 7.82
N LEU A 131 3.63 8.56 7.22
CA LEU A 131 2.56 7.67 6.79
C LEU A 131 2.06 6.89 8.00
N VAL A 132 0.76 6.88 8.18
CA VAL A 132 0.07 6.11 9.22
C VAL A 132 -0.72 5.00 8.54
N TYR A 133 -0.34 3.77 8.81
CA TYR A 133 -1.01 2.58 8.28
C TYR A 133 -2.21 2.21 9.15
N ALA A 134 -3.20 1.55 8.57
CA ALA A 134 -4.35 1.05 9.31
C ALA A 134 -3.99 0.10 10.47
N SER A 135 -2.81 -0.53 10.42
CA SER A 135 -2.24 -1.36 11.50
C SER A 135 -1.71 -0.55 12.68
N GLY A 136 -1.64 0.78 12.56
CA GLY A 136 -0.98 1.66 13.53
C GLY A 136 0.52 1.83 13.30
N LEU A 137 1.12 1.10 12.35
CA LEU A 137 2.51 1.31 11.95
C LEU A 137 2.66 2.74 11.40
N ARG A 138 3.77 3.39 11.75
CA ARG A 138 4.10 4.75 11.32
C ARG A 138 5.46 4.76 10.64
N ARG A 139 5.59 5.54 9.57
CA ARG A 139 6.86 5.70 8.84
C ARG A 139 7.13 7.16 8.53
N ASP A 140 8.30 7.63 8.89
CA ASP A 140 8.77 8.97 8.51
C ASP A 140 9.00 9.03 7.00
N VAL A 141 8.25 9.92 6.35
CA VAL A 141 8.33 10.19 4.90
C VAL A 141 8.67 11.65 4.60
N THR A 142 9.11 12.39 5.59
CA THR A 142 9.41 13.84 5.52
C THR A 142 10.24 14.21 4.29
N LYS A 143 11.26 13.43 3.98
CA LYS A 143 12.15 13.70 2.83
C LYS A 143 11.54 13.40 1.46
N TYR A 144 10.36 12.77 1.41
CA TYR A 144 9.70 12.36 0.18
C TYR A 144 8.43 13.14 -0.13
N VAL A 145 7.96 13.96 0.82
CA VAL A 145 6.80 14.82 0.56
C VAL A 145 7.16 15.96 -0.37
N THR A 146 6.19 16.36 -1.14
CA THR A 146 6.30 17.47 -2.09
C THR A 146 5.27 18.55 -1.77
N TRP A 147 5.53 19.76 -2.18
CA TRP A 147 4.66 20.92 -2.00
C TRP A 147 4.83 21.89 -3.16
N SER A 148 3.92 22.86 -3.26
CA SER A 148 4.06 23.95 -4.22
C SER A 148 5.22 24.86 -3.86
N THR A 149 6.06 25.18 -4.82
CA THR A 149 7.13 26.17 -4.68
C THR A 149 6.68 27.57 -5.13
N ALA A 150 5.42 27.72 -5.56
CA ALA A 150 4.88 29.02 -5.92
C ALA A 150 4.84 29.95 -4.70
N PRO A 151 5.07 31.26 -4.88
CA PRO A 151 4.90 32.23 -3.81
C PRO A 151 3.47 32.20 -3.24
N LEU A 152 3.38 32.30 -1.93
CA LEU A 152 2.09 32.36 -1.22
C LEU A 152 1.38 33.70 -1.49
N THR A 153 0.07 33.65 -1.48
CA THR A 153 -0.78 34.85 -1.67
C THR A 153 -1.62 35.09 -0.43
N GLU A 154 -2.21 36.28 -0.31
CA GLU A 154 -3.11 36.64 0.81
C GLU A 154 -4.36 35.73 0.91
N LYS A 155 -4.64 34.92 -0.12
CA LYS A 155 -5.77 34.00 -0.16
C LYS A 155 -5.44 32.59 0.31
N ASP A 156 -4.15 32.29 0.52
CA ASP A 156 -3.69 30.96 0.92
C ASP A 156 -3.85 30.79 2.44
N ALA A 157 -5.03 30.35 2.86
CA ALA A 157 -5.33 30.04 4.26
C ALA A 157 -4.76 28.69 4.73
N SER A 158 -4.38 27.82 3.80
CA SER A 158 -3.79 26.51 4.04
C SER A 158 -2.78 26.15 2.97
N PHE A 159 -1.84 25.31 3.31
CA PHE A 159 -0.81 24.82 2.40
C PHE A 159 -0.85 23.30 2.32
N ALA A 160 -0.99 22.78 1.10
CA ALA A 160 -1.07 21.34 0.88
C ALA A 160 0.32 20.75 0.65
N ILE A 161 0.58 19.65 1.34
CA ILE A 161 1.70 18.77 1.05
C ILE A 161 1.19 17.48 0.42
N SER A 162 1.99 16.86 -0.41
CA SER A 162 1.65 15.61 -1.07
C SER A 162 2.79 14.61 -0.89
N PHE A 163 2.43 13.37 -0.73
CA PHE A 163 3.36 12.26 -0.81
C PHE A 163 3.10 11.53 -2.14
N PRO A 164 4.13 11.26 -2.96
CA PRO A 164 3.97 10.64 -4.27
C PRO A 164 3.65 9.14 -4.14
N TYR A 165 2.73 8.82 -3.28
CA TYR A 165 2.19 7.48 -3.12
C TYR A 165 1.03 7.34 -4.10
N VAL A 166 1.22 6.48 -5.10
CA VAL A 166 0.18 6.27 -6.10
C VAL A 166 -0.96 5.49 -5.46
N LYS A 167 -2.06 6.15 -5.21
CA LYS A 167 -3.29 5.49 -4.80
C LYS A 167 -3.90 4.85 -6.04
N TYR A 168 -3.79 3.55 -6.15
CA TYR A 168 -4.49 2.80 -7.18
C TYR A 168 -5.90 2.46 -6.68
N HIS A 169 -6.86 2.77 -7.51
CA HIS A 169 -8.27 2.42 -7.34
C HIS A 169 -8.57 1.12 -8.05
#